data_5dbb6de4b6a7540e05426dae383f1efb
#
_entry.id   5dbb6de4b6a7540e05426dae383f1efb
#
_cell.length_a   1.000
_cell.length_b   1.000
_cell.length_c   1.000
_cell.angle_alpha   90.00
_cell.angle_beta   90.00
_cell.angle_gamma   90.00
#
_symmetry.space_group_name_H-M   'P 1'
#
loop_
_entity.id
_entity.type
_entity.pdbx_description
1 polymer ?
#
loop_
_entity_poly.entity_id
_entity_poly.type
_entity_poly.pdbx_seq_one_letter_code
_entity_poly.pdbx_strand_id
1 'polypeptide(L)'
;LIIDYGYKSKKMFNTLQSIKSHKKNNPLENIYKADITHLINFSFLEKKIENLKINSVYLTTQREFLIKMGILERAEIISKDMPFLKKSDIYFRIKRLIDKKQMGTLFKVLFATKKKNNFNLGF
;
A
#
# COMPACT_ATOMS: atom_id res chain seq x y z
N LEU A 1 11.03 -2.35 -4.89
CA LEU A 1 9.62 -2.41 -4.50
C LEU A 1 9.33 -1.32 -3.46
N ILE A 2 8.30 -0.52 -3.69
CA ILE A 2 7.82 0.52 -2.77
C ILE A 2 6.35 0.20 -2.47
N ILE A 3 6.00 0.14 -1.19
CA ILE A 3 4.62 -0.03 -0.73
C ILE A 3 4.34 1.09 0.26
N ASP A 4 3.42 1.97 -0.09
CA ASP A 4 3.07 3.10 0.78
C ASP A 4 1.66 3.61 0.46
N TYR A 5 1.10 4.42 1.37
CA TYR A 5 -0.20 5.04 1.13
C TYR A 5 -0.07 6.28 0.25
N GLY A 6 -1.01 6.41 -0.69
CA GLY A 6 -0.95 7.48 -1.67
C GLY A 6 -2.03 7.43 -2.72
N TYR A 7 -1.89 8.30 -3.70
CA TYR A 7 -2.87 8.51 -4.77
C TYR A 7 -2.21 8.55 -6.15
N LYS A 8 -3.04 8.41 -7.19
CA LYS A 8 -2.65 8.62 -8.60
C LYS A 8 -3.35 9.89 -9.10
N SER A 9 -2.59 10.93 -9.42
CA SER A 9 -3.12 12.16 -10.02
C SER A 9 -2.04 12.94 -10.75
N LYS A 10 -2.44 13.65 -11.81
CA LYS A 10 -1.60 14.63 -12.47
C LYS A 10 -1.39 15.90 -11.62
N LYS A 11 -2.30 16.15 -10.66
CA LYS A 11 -2.24 17.31 -9.76
C LYS A 11 -1.62 16.88 -8.41
N MET A 12 -0.88 17.81 -7.82
CA MET A 12 -0.43 17.67 -6.44
C MET A 12 -1.52 18.16 -5.49
N PHE A 13 -1.74 17.42 -4.41
CA PHE A 13 -2.66 17.80 -3.35
C PHE A 13 -1.88 18.08 -2.06
N ASN A 14 -2.36 19.02 -1.27
CA ASN A 14 -1.87 19.20 0.09
C ASN A 14 -2.47 18.07 0.96
N THR A 15 -1.64 17.10 1.29
CA THR A 15 -2.02 15.93 2.09
C THR A 15 -1.24 15.85 3.40
N LEU A 16 -0.51 16.93 3.74
CA LEU A 16 0.21 17.01 5.01
C LEU A 16 -0.78 16.92 6.18
N GLN A 17 -0.50 16.03 7.09
CA GLN A 17 -1.31 15.83 8.29
C GLN A 17 -0.42 15.48 9.49
N SER A 18 -0.91 15.78 10.67
CA SER A 18 -0.30 15.38 11.93
C SER A 18 -1.29 14.55 12.72
N ILE A 19 -0.80 13.49 13.35
CA ILE A 19 -1.60 12.57 14.17
C ILE A 19 -0.94 12.38 15.52
N LYS A 20 -1.72 12.57 16.57
CA LYS A 20 -1.31 12.29 17.95
C LYS A 20 -2.36 11.42 18.64
N SER A 21 -1.95 10.30 19.21
CA SER A 21 -2.85 9.35 19.89
C SER A 21 -4.07 8.99 19.01
N HIS A 22 -3.85 8.68 17.73
CA HIS A 22 -4.86 8.36 16.73
C HIS A 22 -5.88 9.47 16.41
N LYS A 23 -5.60 10.72 16.81
CA LYS A 23 -6.44 11.89 16.50
C LYS A 23 -5.69 12.88 15.63
N LYS A 24 -6.44 13.61 14.80
CA LYS A 24 -5.87 14.70 14.00
C LYS A 24 -5.30 15.77 14.94
N ASN A 25 -4.12 16.27 14.62
CA ASN A 25 -3.39 17.30 15.35
C ASN A 25 -2.95 18.39 14.36
N ASN A 26 -2.71 19.60 14.84
CA ASN A 26 -2.08 20.62 14.03
C ASN A 26 -0.60 20.26 13.82
N PRO A 27 -0.06 20.29 12.57
CA PRO A 27 1.33 19.97 12.28
C PRO A 27 2.37 20.80 13.06
N LEU A 28 2.00 22.00 13.48
CA LEU A 28 2.87 22.90 14.25
C LEU A 28 2.75 22.74 15.77
N GLU A 29 1.86 21.86 16.23
CA GLU A 29 1.65 21.59 17.63
C GLU A 29 2.20 20.21 18.02
N ASN A 30 2.53 20.07 19.31
CA ASN A 30 3.03 18.81 19.88
C ASN A 30 4.27 18.25 19.14
N ILE A 31 5.20 19.14 18.78
CA ILE A 31 6.47 18.78 18.15
C ILE A 31 7.15 17.67 18.96
N TYR A 32 7.69 16.65 18.26
CA TYR A 32 8.24 15.40 18.78
C TYR A 32 7.25 14.45 19.49
N LYS A 33 5.96 14.79 19.57
CA LYS A 33 4.92 13.96 20.20
C LYS A 33 3.78 13.60 19.26
N ALA A 34 3.88 14.00 18.02
CA ALA A 34 2.91 13.72 16.96
C ALA A 34 3.63 13.23 15.71
N ASP A 35 3.01 12.28 15.01
CA ASP A 35 3.49 11.79 13.73
C ASP A 35 3.06 12.75 12.61
N ILE A 36 4.02 13.15 11.78
CA ILE A 36 3.75 13.96 10.59
C ILE A 36 3.80 13.04 9.38
N THR A 37 2.75 13.03 8.58
CA THR A 37 2.60 12.17 7.42
C THR A 37 2.01 12.92 6.23
N HIS A 38 2.23 12.39 5.03
CA HIS A 38 1.58 12.84 3.81
C HIS A 38 1.35 11.68 2.85
N LEU A 39 0.44 11.83 1.90
CA LEU A 39 0.19 10.83 0.87
C LEU A 39 1.17 11.00 -0.30
N ILE A 40 1.73 9.90 -0.78
CA ILE A 40 2.61 9.89 -1.94
C ILE A 40 1.78 10.07 -3.23
N ASN A 41 2.19 11.00 -4.09
CA ASN A 41 1.68 11.03 -5.46
C ASN A 41 2.45 10.03 -6.33
N PHE A 42 1.89 8.85 -6.51
CA PHE A 42 2.53 7.78 -7.27
C PHE A 42 2.65 8.08 -8.77
N SER A 43 1.76 8.87 -9.36
CA SER A 43 1.92 9.30 -10.76
C SER A 43 3.15 10.19 -10.96
N PHE A 44 3.44 11.04 -9.99
CA PHE A 44 4.66 11.87 -10.01
C PHE A 44 5.91 11.01 -9.81
N LEU A 45 5.87 10.07 -8.86
CA LEU A 45 6.98 9.16 -8.58
C LEU A 45 7.27 8.26 -9.79
N GLU A 46 6.26 7.66 -10.42
CA GLU A 46 6.34 6.85 -11.62
C GLU A 46 7.06 7.62 -12.75
N LYS A 47 6.60 8.84 -13.05
CA LYS A 47 7.22 9.72 -14.05
C LYS A 47 8.69 10.07 -13.74
N LYS A 48 9.03 10.28 -12.47
CA LYS A 48 10.43 10.52 -12.07
C LYS A 48 11.31 9.31 -12.26
N ILE A 49 10.80 8.12 -11.97
CA ILE A 49 11.52 6.85 -12.15
C ILE A 49 11.74 6.56 -13.63
N GLU A 50 10.75 6.80 -14.49
CA GLU A 50 10.89 6.66 -15.95
C GLU A 50 12.02 7.52 -16.50
N ASN A 51 12.17 8.76 -16.02
CA ASN A 51 13.27 9.66 -16.42
C ASN A 51 14.68 9.15 -16.03
N LEU A 52 14.76 8.17 -15.12
CA LEU A 52 16.03 7.53 -14.72
C LEU A 52 16.43 6.37 -15.64
N LYS A 53 15.81 6.23 -16.81
CA LYS A 53 16.04 5.13 -17.76
C LYS A 53 15.83 3.75 -17.14
N ILE A 54 14.80 3.62 -16.33
CA ILE A 54 14.38 2.35 -15.75
C ILE A 54 13.43 1.67 -16.75
N ASN A 55 13.77 0.44 -17.15
CA ASN A 55 13.12 -0.25 -18.27
C ASN A 55 11.72 -0.78 -17.96
N SER A 56 11.43 -1.02 -16.69
CA SER A 56 10.15 -1.57 -16.28
C SER A 56 9.67 -0.94 -15.00
N VAL A 57 8.48 -0.35 -15.05
CA VAL A 57 7.80 0.26 -13.89
C VAL A 57 6.37 -0.30 -13.87
N TYR A 58 5.98 -0.86 -12.76
CA TYR A 58 4.65 -1.43 -12.52
C TYR A 58 4.04 -0.80 -11.30
N LEU A 59 2.80 -0.35 -11.39
CA LEU A 59 2.07 0.29 -10.32
C LEU A 59 0.66 -0.31 -10.21
N THR A 60 0.34 -0.83 -9.02
CA THR A 60 -0.96 -1.40 -8.70
C THR A 60 -1.43 -0.99 -7.31
N THR A 61 -2.63 -1.41 -6.90
CA THR A 61 -3.11 -1.26 -5.53
C THR A 61 -2.60 -2.41 -4.65
N GLN A 62 -2.52 -2.18 -3.34
CA GLN A 62 -2.19 -3.26 -2.40
C GLN A 62 -3.17 -4.43 -2.50
N ARG A 63 -4.47 -4.14 -2.70
CA ARG A 63 -5.49 -5.18 -2.91
C ARG A 63 -5.14 -6.09 -4.08
N GLU A 64 -4.93 -5.49 -5.26
CA GLU A 64 -4.65 -6.25 -6.49
C GLU A 64 -3.35 -7.03 -6.35
N PHE A 65 -2.31 -6.40 -5.83
CA PHE A 65 -1.04 -7.05 -5.56
C PHE A 65 -1.18 -8.27 -4.66
N LEU A 66 -1.80 -8.11 -3.48
CA LEU A 66 -1.94 -9.20 -2.52
C LEU A 66 -2.82 -10.34 -3.03
N ILE A 67 -3.91 -10.04 -3.76
CA ILE A 67 -4.78 -11.05 -4.36
C ILE A 67 -3.99 -11.84 -5.42
N LYS A 68 -3.30 -11.17 -6.33
CA LYS A 68 -2.48 -11.83 -7.35
C LYS A 68 -1.31 -12.63 -6.76
N MET A 69 -0.82 -12.23 -5.59
CA MET A 69 0.20 -12.97 -4.82
C MET A 69 -0.37 -14.15 -4.02
N GLY A 70 -1.68 -14.43 -4.13
CA GLY A 70 -2.30 -15.59 -3.51
C GLY A 70 -2.54 -15.45 -2.00
N ILE A 71 -2.87 -14.24 -1.49
CA ILE A 71 -3.10 -14.04 -0.05
C ILE A 71 -4.29 -14.86 0.47
N LEU A 72 -5.33 -15.07 -0.36
CA LEU A 72 -6.53 -15.82 0.02
C LEU A 72 -6.22 -17.31 0.12
N GLU A 73 -5.57 -17.86 -0.89
CA GLU A 73 -5.14 -19.25 -0.95
C GLU A 73 -4.17 -19.58 0.20
N ARG A 74 -3.24 -18.66 0.48
CA ARG A 74 -2.33 -18.79 1.62
C ARG A 74 -3.10 -18.79 2.95
N ALA A 75 -4.14 -17.95 3.07
CA ALA A 75 -4.96 -17.92 4.28
C ALA A 75 -5.70 -19.22 4.50
N GLU A 76 -6.26 -19.81 3.46
CA GLU A 76 -6.95 -21.12 3.52
C GLU A 76 -5.99 -22.21 3.98
N ILE A 77 -4.79 -22.29 3.36
CA ILE A 77 -3.78 -23.29 3.73
C ILE A 77 -3.38 -23.15 5.20
N ILE A 78 -3.04 -21.93 5.65
CA ILE A 78 -2.58 -21.71 7.02
C ILE A 78 -3.69 -21.98 8.04
N SER A 79 -4.94 -21.64 7.72
CA SER A 79 -6.05 -21.73 8.65
C SER A 79 -6.73 -23.11 8.67
N LYS A 80 -6.33 -24.06 7.80
CA LYS A 80 -7.03 -25.33 7.57
C LYS A 80 -7.43 -26.04 8.86
N ASP A 81 -6.47 -26.25 9.75
CA ASP A 81 -6.63 -27.01 10.98
C ASP A 81 -6.75 -26.12 12.24
N MET A 82 -7.04 -24.82 12.04
CA MET A 82 -7.18 -23.89 13.16
C MET A 82 -8.61 -23.88 13.74
N PRO A 83 -8.76 -23.63 15.05
CA PRO A 83 -10.06 -23.35 15.66
C PRO A 83 -10.75 -22.15 15.00
N PHE A 84 -12.09 -22.16 14.97
CA PHE A 84 -12.91 -21.13 14.32
C PHE A 84 -12.51 -19.70 14.68
N LEU A 85 -12.26 -19.40 15.95
CA LEU A 85 -11.85 -18.04 16.38
C LEU A 85 -10.54 -17.56 15.76
N LYS A 86 -9.53 -18.44 15.70
CA LYS A 86 -8.25 -18.10 15.06
C LYS A 86 -8.40 -17.93 13.54
N LYS A 87 -9.22 -18.78 12.93
CA LYS A 87 -9.57 -18.69 11.52
C LYS A 87 -10.22 -17.35 11.20
N SER A 88 -11.22 -16.97 11.98
CA SER A 88 -11.93 -15.68 11.86
C SER A 88 -10.97 -14.48 11.99
N ASP A 89 -10.05 -14.50 12.97
CA ASP A 89 -9.05 -13.43 13.15
C ASP A 89 -8.16 -13.25 11.90
N ILE A 90 -7.68 -14.35 11.31
CA ILE A 90 -6.89 -14.30 10.06
C ILE A 90 -7.69 -13.61 8.95
N TYR A 91 -8.94 -14.01 8.75
CA TYR A 91 -9.78 -13.42 7.69
C TYR A 91 -10.11 -11.95 7.95
N PHE A 92 -10.32 -11.53 9.18
CA PHE A 92 -10.51 -10.11 9.52
C PHE A 92 -9.27 -9.28 9.22
N ARG A 93 -8.07 -9.79 9.54
CA ARG A 93 -6.80 -9.12 9.22
C ARG A 93 -6.60 -8.99 7.72
N ILE A 94 -6.83 -10.07 6.97
CA ILE A 94 -6.74 -10.05 5.51
C ILE A 94 -7.77 -9.09 4.92
N LYS A 95 -9.03 -9.14 5.38
CA LYS A 95 -10.06 -8.20 4.95
C LYS A 95 -9.59 -6.75 5.09
N ARG A 96 -9.00 -6.38 6.23
CA ARG A 96 -8.45 -5.04 6.45
C ARG A 96 -7.39 -4.66 5.39
N LEU A 97 -6.53 -5.60 5.00
CA LEU A 97 -5.47 -5.36 4.02
C LEU A 97 -5.99 -5.18 2.59
N ILE A 98 -7.06 -5.91 2.21
CA ILE A 98 -7.55 -5.94 0.83
C ILE A 98 -8.87 -5.21 0.59
N ASP A 99 -9.58 -4.77 1.63
CA ASP A 99 -10.85 -4.06 1.48
C ASP A 99 -10.62 -2.69 0.80
N LYS A 100 -11.45 -2.39 -0.21
CA LYS A 100 -11.38 -1.14 -0.98
C LYS A 100 -11.60 0.11 -0.12
N LYS A 101 -12.40 -0.01 0.95
CA LYS A 101 -12.71 1.09 1.88
C LYS A 101 -11.70 1.24 3.01
N GLN A 102 -10.72 0.35 3.07
CA GLN A 102 -9.66 0.36 4.08
C GLN A 102 -8.28 0.50 3.41
N MET A 103 -7.37 -0.43 3.68
CA MET A 103 -5.99 -0.34 3.19
C MET A 103 -5.84 -0.75 1.72
N GLY A 104 -6.78 -1.53 1.18
CA GLY A 104 -6.62 -2.19 -0.11
C GLY A 104 -6.43 -1.25 -1.30
N THR A 105 -7.09 -0.09 -1.31
CA THR A 105 -6.90 0.92 -2.36
C THR A 105 -6.12 2.14 -1.90
N LEU A 106 -6.03 2.38 -0.58
CA LEU A 106 -5.25 3.46 -0.01
C LEU A 106 -3.75 3.25 -0.28
N PHE A 107 -3.27 2.02 -0.04
CA PHE A 107 -1.88 1.66 -0.32
C PHE A 107 -1.67 1.33 -1.79
N LYS A 108 -0.55 1.76 -2.33
CA LYS A 108 -0.07 1.45 -3.68
C LYS A 108 1.20 0.61 -3.58
N VAL A 109 1.39 -0.21 -4.59
CA VAL A 109 2.57 -1.04 -4.74
C VAL A 109 3.23 -0.65 -6.06
N LEU A 110 4.45 -0.15 -5.99
CA LEU A 110 5.26 0.22 -7.14
C LEU A 110 6.50 -0.66 -7.19
N PHE A 111 6.71 -1.31 -8.32
CA PHE A 111 7.93 -2.07 -8.61
C PHE A 111 8.63 -1.43 -9.79
N ALA A 112 9.94 -1.20 -9.66
CA ALA A 112 10.76 -0.66 -10.72
C ALA A 112 12.07 -1.46 -10.81
N THR A 113 12.52 -1.75 -12.04
CA THR A 113 13.77 -2.49 -12.29
C THR A 113 14.49 -1.97 -13.54
N LYS A 114 15.81 -1.94 -13.50
CA LYS A 114 16.67 -1.61 -14.64
C LYS A 114 16.73 -2.73 -15.68
N LYS A 115 16.56 -3.96 -15.26
CA LYS A 115 16.53 -5.11 -16.18
C LYS A 115 15.16 -5.17 -16.85
N LYS A 116 15.14 -5.41 -18.17
CA LYS A 116 13.90 -5.77 -18.85
C LYS A 116 13.38 -7.05 -18.22
N ASN A 117 12.20 -6.99 -17.65
CA ASN A 117 11.63 -8.09 -16.90
C ASN A 117 10.24 -8.43 -17.42
N ASN A 118 10.02 -9.69 -17.75
CA ASN A 118 8.72 -10.22 -18.17
C ASN A 118 7.92 -10.80 -16.97
N PHE A 119 8.42 -10.57 -15.77
CA PHE A 119 7.84 -11.12 -14.56
C PHE A 119 6.76 -10.18 -14.02
N ASN A 120 5.51 -10.59 -14.14
CA ASN A 120 4.32 -9.80 -13.76
C ASN A 120 3.63 -10.30 -12.48
N LEU A 121 4.31 -11.10 -11.67
CA LEU A 121 3.70 -11.64 -10.45
C LEU A 121 3.31 -10.51 -9.49
N GLY A 122 2.04 -10.42 -9.16
CA GLY A 122 1.48 -9.38 -8.29
C GLY A 122 1.06 -8.08 -9.02
N PHE A 123 1.34 -7.93 -10.34
CA PHE A 123 1.06 -6.69 -11.10
C PHE A 123 0.15 -6.90 -12.30
#